data_c3efe2be007dd1ad650eb8d98a8d7c46
#
_entry.id   c3efe2be007dd1ad650eb8d98a8d7c46
#
_cell.length_a   1.000
_cell.length_b   1.000
_cell.length_c   1.000
_cell.angle_alpha   90.00
_cell.angle_beta   90.00
_cell.angle_gamma   90.00
#
_symmetry.space_group_name_H-M   'P 1'
#
loop_
_entity.id
_entity.type
_entity.pdbx_description
1 polymer ?
#
loop_
_entity_poly.entity_id
_entity_poly.type
_entity_poly.pdbx_seq_one_letter_code
_entity_poly.pdbx_strand_id
1 'polypeptide(L)'
;MSEAANSLDASFEKFAVGQPVSRLEDPMLLRGDGVYTDDISVEGQAYAYVFRSPYAHGVIRKLNVSAAAAAAGVLCVLTADDLTAAGVKPLFCRLNLKSRDGSLMIKPDRPNLAVDKVRFRGEAIAVVVAESLEDAKDASELI
;
A
#
# COMPACT_ATOMS: atom_id res chain seq x y z
N MET A 1 -51.35 34.76 1.33
CA MET A 1 -50.76 33.41 1.21
C MET A 1 -49.46 33.55 0.41
N SER A 2 -48.34 33.69 1.04
CA SER A 2 -46.99 33.55 0.47
C SER A 2 -45.93 34.18 1.38
N GLU A 3 -45.71 33.63 2.55
CA GLU A 3 -44.60 34.09 3.41
C GLU A 3 -43.82 32.96 4.10
N ALA A 4 -44.16 31.71 3.73
CA ALA A 4 -43.51 30.54 4.34
C ALA A 4 -42.36 29.95 3.50
N ALA A 5 -42.06 30.51 2.32
CA ALA A 5 -41.04 29.94 1.42
C ALA A 5 -39.64 30.53 1.61
N ASN A 6 -39.45 31.55 2.46
CA ASN A 6 -38.19 32.29 2.52
C ASN A 6 -37.36 32.05 3.81
N SER A 7 -37.74 31.11 4.67
CA SER A 7 -36.99 30.84 5.88
C SER A 7 -35.98 29.69 5.76
N LEU A 8 -35.99 28.94 4.65
CA LEU A 8 -35.05 27.84 4.43
C LEU A 8 -33.75 28.28 3.75
N ASP A 9 -33.75 29.46 3.12
CA ASP A 9 -32.60 29.90 2.33
C ASP A 9 -31.52 30.60 3.18
N ALA A 10 -31.85 31.16 4.33
CA ALA A 10 -30.94 31.88 5.19
C ALA A 10 -30.00 30.95 6.03
N SER A 11 -30.27 29.63 6.07
CA SER A 11 -29.44 28.66 6.81
C SER A 11 -28.25 28.11 5.98
N PHE A 12 -28.26 28.36 4.66
CA PHE A 12 -27.25 27.84 3.74
C PHE A 12 -26.04 28.77 3.50
N GLU A 13 -26.10 29.98 4.04
CA GLU A 13 -24.99 30.94 3.92
C GLU A 13 -23.81 30.66 4.87
N LYS A 14 -23.85 29.65 5.72
CA LYS A 14 -22.80 29.29 6.65
C LYS A 14 -21.93 28.18 6.08
N PHE A 15 -20.66 28.48 5.95
CA PHE A 15 -19.57 27.59 5.52
C PHE A 15 -19.76 26.11 5.87
N ALA A 16 -19.80 25.28 4.89
CA ALA A 16 -19.59 23.84 4.71
C ALA A 16 -19.93 22.87 5.85
N VAL A 17 -19.76 23.22 7.11
CA VAL A 17 -20.06 22.35 8.24
C VAL A 17 -21.57 22.21 8.40
N GLY A 18 -22.08 20.97 8.21
CA GLY A 18 -23.51 20.66 8.29
C GLY A 18 -24.32 20.98 7.02
N GLN A 19 -23.68 21.39 5.94
CA GLN A 19 -24.32 21.60 4.65
C GLN A 19 -24.23 20.35 3.75
N PRO A 20 -25.26 20.02 2.95
CA PRO A 20 -25.20 18.94 1.97
C PRO A 20 -24.41 19.38 0.73
N VAL A 21 -23.11 19.60 0.90
CA VAL A 21 -22.21 19.96 -0.21
C VAL A 21 -21.89 18.70 -1.00
N SER A 22 -22.30 18.64 -2.26
CA SER A 22 -21.93 17.57 -3.19
C SER A 22 -20.44 17.65 -3.52
N ARG A 23 -19.77 16.50 -3.62
CA ARG A 23 -18.39 16.44 -4.10
C ARG A 23 -18.35 16.84 -5.57
N LEU A 24 -17.26 17.47 -6.00
CA LEU A 24 -17.08 17.86 -7.39
C LEU A 24 -17.04 16.64 -8.33
N GLU A 25 -16.63 15.48 -7.81
CA GLU A 25 -16.47 14.24 -8.55
C GLU A 25 -17.75 13.40 -8.61
N ASP A 26 -18.75 13.66 -7.74
CA ASP A 26 -19.97 12.85 -7.66
C ASP A 26 -20.66 12.68 -9.03
N PRO A 27 -20.81 13.71 -9.87
CA PRO A 27 -21.43 13.55 -11.18
C PRO A 27 -20.69 12.62 -12.13
N MET A 28 -19.35 12.58 -12.06
CA MET A 28 -18.52 11.67 -12.85
C MET A 28 -18.63 10.24 -12.33
N LEU A 29 -18.51 10.07 -11.01
CA LEU A 29 -18.56 8.75 -10.37
C LEU A 29 -19.94 8.09 -10.59
N LEU A 30 -21.02 8.84 -10.48
CA LEU A 30 -22.38 8.34 -10.69
C LEU A 30 -22.66 7.90 -12.15
N ARG A 31 -21.92 8.44 -13.11
CA ARG A 31 -22.02 8.03 -14.51
C ARG A 31 -21.07 6.90 -14.89
N GLY A 32 -20.17 6.50 -13.98
CA GLY A 32 -19.12 5.52 -14.28
C GLY A 32 -17.93 6.10 -15.06
N ASP A 33 -17.81 7.43 -15.13
CA ASP A 33 -16.73 8.14 -15.82
C ASP A 33 -15.49 8.31 -14.91
N GLY A 34 -15.56 7.82 -13.66
CA GLY A 34 -14.43 7.86 -12.73
C GLY A 34 -13.31 6.94 -13.18
N VAL A 35 -12.07 7.45 -13.13
CA VAL A 35 -10.87 6.67 -13.46
C VAL A 35 -9.96 6.69 -12.25
N TYR A 36 -9.71 5.52 -11.67
CA TYR A 36 -8.74 5.29 -10.60
C TYR A 36 -7.45 4.71 -11.17
N THR A 37 -6.41 4.65 -10.36
CA THR A 37 -5.09 4.12 -10.78
C THR A 37 -5.19 2.69 -11.33
N ASP A 38 -6.03 1.85 -10.72
CA ASP A 38 -6.23 0.46 -11.15
C ASP A 38 -7.00 0.30 -12.46
N ASP A 39 -7.69 1.35 -12.90
CA ASP A 39 -8.42 1.37 -14.20
C ASP A 39 -7.48 1.72 -15.36
N ILE A 40 -6.26 2.14 -15.07
CA ILE A 40 -5.28 2.55 -16.08
C ILE A 40 -4.41 1.36 -16.45
N SER A 41 -4.42 0.98 -17.71
CA SER A 41 -3.53 -0.02 -18.28
C SER A 41 -2.58 0.63 -19.29
N VAL A 42 -1.30 0.31 -19.19
CA VAL A 42 -0.24 0.83 -20.07
C VAL A 42 0.40 -0.35 -20.80
N GLU A 43 0.70 -0.17 -22.08
CA GLU A 43 1.39 -1.20 -22.86
C GLU A 43 2.75 -1.55 -22.22
N GLY A 44 3.01 -2.85 -22.05
CA GLY A 44 4.21 -3.35 -21.39
C GLY A 44 4.22 -3.23 -19.86
N GLN A 45 3.08 -2.90 -19.26
CA GLN A 45 2.94 -2.87 -17.80
C GLN A 45 3.19 -4.26 -17.22
N ALA A 46 3.92 -4.30 -16.10
CA ALA A 46 4.09 -5.48 -15.25
C ALA A 46 3.30 -5.34 -13.95
N TYR A 47 2.97 -6.47 -13.35
CA TYR A 47 2.22 -6.54 -12.11
C TYR A 47 3.09 -7.04 -10.97
N ALA A 48 2.98 -6.40 -9.82
CA ALA A 48 3.73 -6.77 -8.63
C ALA A 48 2.79 -7.29 -7.54
N TYR A 49 3.10 -8.46 -7.00
CA TYR A 49 2.41 -9.03 -5.86
C TYR A 49 3.37 -9.18 -4.67
N VAL A 50 2.96 -8.68 -3.51
CA VAL A 50 3.78 -8.73 -2.29
C VAL A 50 3.43 -9.99 -1.50
N PHE A 51 4.36 -10.94 -1.44
CA PHE A 51 4.27 -12.10 -0.56
C PHE A 51 4.44 -11.65 0.89
N ARG A 52 3.43 -11.96 1.71
CA ARG A 52 3.33 -11.49 3.09
C ARG A 52 3.29 -12.65 4.08
N SER A 53 3.86 -12.41 5.26
CA SER A 53 3.87 -13.40 6.34
C SER A 53 2.46 -13.79 6.80
N PRO A 54 2.15 -15.08 6.83
CA PRO A 54 0.95 -15.59 7.52
C PRO A 54 1.14 -15.64 9.04
N TYR A 55 2.38 -15.52 9.53
CA TYR A 55 2.73 -15.63 10.95
C TYR A 55 2.83 -14.26 11.62
N ALA A 56 2.45 -14.21 12.89
CA ALA A 56 2.52 -12.97 13.68
C ALA A 56 3.96 -12.62 14.09
N HIS A 57 4.79 -13.62 14.36
CA HIS A 57 6.22 -13.45 14.68
C HIS A 57 6.96 -14.77 14.47
N GLY A 58 8.14 -14.71 13.86
CA GLY A 58 8.96 -15.89 13.63
C GLY A 58 10.25 -15.58 12.93
N VAL A 59 11.23 -16.46 13.08
CA VAL A 59 12.51 -16.39 12.37
C VAL A 59 12.35 -16.99 10.98
N ILE A 60 12.82 -16.29 9.97
CA ILE A 60 12.92 -16.80 8.60
C ILE A 60 14.16 -17.69 8.53
N ARG A 61 13.96 -19.00 8.61
CA ARG A 61 15.07 -19.98 8.56
C ARG A 61 15.56 -20.20 7.13
N LYS A 62 14.66 -20.12 6.18
CA LYS A 62 14.92 -20.31 4.76
C LYS A 62 13.85 -19.59 3.97
N LEU A 63 14.25 -18.85 2.96
CA LEU A 63 13.39 -18.28 1.94
C LEU A 63 13.86 -18.85 0.59
N ASN A 64 13.02 -19.66 -0.05
CA ASN A 64 13.37 -20.26 -1.34
C ASN A 64 12.43 -19.73 -2.41
N VAL A 65 12.92 -18.85 -3.23
CA VAL A 65 12.17 -18.19 -4.31
C VAL A 65 12.40 -18.82 -5.67
N SER A 66 13.20 -19.91 -5.76
CA SER A 66 13.64 -20.47 -7.05
C SER A 66 12.47 -21.00 -7.88
N ALA A 67 11.48 -21.65 -7.24
CA ALA A 67 10.30 -22.16 -7.93
C ALA A 67 9.42 -21.01 -8.44
N ALA A 68 9.20 -20.00 -7.63
CA ALA A 68 8.46 -18.79 -8.00
C ALA A 68 9.14 -18.04 -9.15
N ALA A 69 10.46 -17.90 -9.11
CA ALA A 69 11.23 -17.23 -10.16
C ALA A 69 11.25 -17.98 -11.50
N ALA A 70 11.02 -19.31 -11.47
CA ALA A 70 10.95 -20.15 -12.68
C ALA A 70 9.52 -20.34 -13.20
N ALA A 71 8.51 -19.79 -12.53
CA ALA A 71 7.11 -19.91 -12.94
C ALA A 71 6.82 -19.12 -14.21
N ALA A 72 5.87 -19.59 -15.00
CA ALA A 72 5.47 -18.95 -16.25
C ALA A 72 4.96 -17.52 -15.98
N GLY A 73 5.28 -16.59 -16.87
CA GLY A 73 4.85 -15.19 -16.76
C GLY A 73 5.61 -14.38 -15.71
N VAL A 74 6.46 -14.98 -14.87
CA VAL A 74 7.24 -14.27 -13.86
C VAL A 74 8.46 -13.60 -14.48
N LEU A 75 8.59 -12.30 -14.24
CA LEU A 75 9.72 -11.49 -14.71
C LEU A 75 10.88 -11.48 -13.70
N CYS A 76 10.56 -11.35 -12.41
CA CYS A 76 11.54 -11.47 -11.33
C CYS A 76 10.86 -11.67 -9.98
N VAL A 77 11.63 -12.16 -9.02
CA VAL A 77 11.26 -12.19 -7.59
C VAL A 77 12.31 -11.42 -6.81
N LEU A 78 11.88 -10.43 -6.02
CA LEU A 78 12.77 -9.58 -5.25
C LEU A 78 12.66 -9.93 -3.77
N THR A 79 13.79 -10.10 -3.13
CA THR A 79 13.96 -10.37 -1.69
C THR A 79 14.61 -9.17 -0.98
N ALA A 80 14.74 -9.23 0.34
CA ALA A 80 15.46 -8.22 1.10
C ALA A 80 16.95 -8.11 0.67
N ASP A 81 17.56 -9.23 0.30
CA ASP A 81 18.96 -9.27 -0.16
C ASP A 81 19.12 -8.54 -1.51
N ASP A 82 18.18 -8.73 -2.43
CA ASP A 82 18.17 -8.05 -3.73
C ASP A 82 18.03 -6.54 -3.57
N LEU A 83 17.14 -6.09 -2.68
CA LEU A 83 16.99 -4.66 -2.37
C LEU A 83 18.26 -4.08 -1.74
N THR A 84 18.90 -4.84 -0.87
CA THR A 84 20.16 -4.43 -0.23
C THR A 84 21.28 -4.33 -1.27
N ALA A 85 21.40 -5.31 -2.16
CA ALA A 85 22.36 -5.30 -3.25
C ALA A 85 22.15 -4.12 -4.21
N ALA A 86 20.90 -3.74 -4.45
CA ALA A 86 20.52 -2.57 -5.22
C ALA A 86 20.72 -1.23 -4.48
N GLY A 87 21.17 -1.25 -3.23
CA GLY A 87 21.42 -0.06 -2.42
C GLY A 87 20.14 0.60 -1.87
N VAL A 88 19.02 -0.10 -1.89
CA VAL A 88 17.75 0.39 -1.30
C VAL A 88 17.86 0.38 0.22
N LYS A 89 17.71 1.55 0.82
CA LYS A 89 17.83 1.72 2.27
C LYS A 89 16.50 1.48 2.99
N PRO A 90 16.54 1.05 4.25
CA PRO A 90 15.36 0.97 5.10
C PRO A 90 14.64 2.33 5.22
N LEU A 91 13.36 2.27 5.49
CA LEU A 91 12.59 3.47 5.83
C LEU A 91 13.07 4.01 7.18
N PHE A 92 13.40 5.29 7.23
CA PHE A 92 13.85 5.93 8.46
C PHE A 92 12.77 6.85 9.06
N CYS A 93 12.75 6.92 10.38
CA CYS A 93 11.88 7.82 11.09
C CYS A 93 12.50 9.23 11.14
N ARG A 94 11.82 10.21 10.54
CA ARG A 94 12.25 11.64 10.53
C ARG A 94 11.99 12.36 11.85
N LEU A 95 11.13 11.83 12.71
CA LEU A 95 10.79 12.47 13.97
C LEU A 95 11.96 12.41 14.95
N ASN A 96 12.21 13.51 15.64
CA ASN A 96 13.22 13.63 16.69
C ASN A 96 12.54 14.03 18.00
N LEU A 97 11.71 13.14 18.54
CA LEU A 97 11.04 13.37 19.81
C LEU A 97 11.97 13.04 20.97
N LYS A 98 11.86 13.80 22.04
CA LYS A 98 12.54 13.52 23.30
C LYS A 98 11.55 12.91 24.30
N SER A 99 12.03 11.91 25.02
CA SER A 99 11.33 11.35 26.17
C SER A 99 11.29 12.35 27.33
N ARG A 100 10.52 12.04 28.37
CA ARG A 100 10.37 12.91 29.55
C ARG A 100 11.69 13.15 30.28
N ASP A 101 12.61 12.20 30.22
CA ASP A 101 13.97 12.26 30.80
C ASP A 101 14.99 12.96 29.89
N GLY A 102 14.57 13.48 28.75
CA GLY A 102 15.42 14.14 27.77
C GLY A 102 16.12 13.20 26.79
N SER A 103 16.02 11.88 26.94
CA SER A 103 16.57 10.90 26.00
C SER A 103 15.88 10.98 24.65
N LEU A 104 16.59 10.64 23.57
CA LEU A 104 16.01 10.55 22.26
C LEU A 104 15.17 9.28 22.12
N MET A 105 14.08 9.37 21.36
CA MET A 105 13.27 8.20 21.03
C MET A 105 14.07 7.12 20.32
N ILE A 106 13.77 5.87 20.61
CA ILE A 106 14.32 4.72 19.91
C ILE A 106 13.76 4.69 18.49
N LYS A 107 14.63 4.60 17.50
CA LYS A 107 14.29 4.55 16.08
C LYS A 107 14.81 3.25 15.47
N PRO A 108 14.04 2.16 15.58
CA PRO A 108 14.43 0.91 14.93
C PRO A 108 14.39 1.09 13.41
N ASP A 109 15.32 0.46 12.72
CA ASP A 109 15.27 0.36 11.27
C ASP A 109 14.01 -0.39 10.84
N ARG A 110 13.36 0.15 9.82
CA ARG A 110 12.18 -0.46 9.21
C ARG A 110 12.52 -0.94 7.80
N PRO A 111 12.93 -2.21 7.65
CA PRO A 111 13.26 -2.75 6.35
C PRO A 111 12.03 -2.78 5.45
N ASN A 112 12.24 -2.63 4.15
CA ASN A 112 11.16 -2.67 3.15
C ASN A 112 10.60 -4.09 3.00
N LEU A 113 11.46 -5.11 3.09
CA LEU A 113 11.13 -6.53 3.16
C LEU A 113 11.79 -7.14 4.40
N ALA A 114 11.17 -8.16 4.98
CA ALA A 114 11.69 -8.85 6.16
C ALA A 114 13.03 -9.53 5.83
N VAL A 115 14.04 -9.33 6.70
CA VAL A 115 15.40 -9.85 6.49
C VAL A 115 15.62 -11.18 7.22
N ASP A 116 15.50 -11.17 8.55
CA ASP A 116 15.86 -12.29 9.44
C ASP A 116 14.64 -12.91 10.12
N LYS A 117 13.61 -12.12 10.31
CA LYS A 117 12.38 -12.51 11.00
C LYS A 117 11.21 -11.65 10.57
N VAL A 118 10.03 -12.21 10.72
CA VAL A 118 8.76 -11.48 10.64
C VAL A 118 8.34 -11.05 12.05
N ARG A 119 7.78 -9.85 12.16
CA ARG A 119 7.44 -9.22 13.43
C ARG A 119 5.95 -9.02 13.62
N PHE A 120 5.19 -9.12 12.53
CA PHE A 120 3.73 -9.02 12.53
C PHE A 120 3.14 -9.77 11.33
N ARG A 121 1.90 -10.20 11.48
CA ARG A 121 1.17 -10.82 10.37
C ARG A 121 0.95 -9.82 9.25
N GLY A 122 1.27 -10.22 8.02
CA GLY A 122 1.19 -9.35 6.85
C GLY A 122 2.48 -8.57 6.56
N GLU A 123 3.56 -8.77 7.34
CA GLU A 123 4.87 -8.19 7.01
C GLU A 123 5.33 -8.70 5.64
N ALA A 124 5.81 -7.76 4.81
CA ALA A 124 6.27 -8.09 3.46
C ALA A 124 7.58 -8.90 3.52
N ILE A 125 7.65 -10.01 2.78
CA ILE A 125 8.81 -10.91 2.75
C ILE A 125 9.50 -10.87 1.39
N ALA A 126 8.72 -10.94 0.30
CA ALA A 126 9.21 -10.91 -1.07
C ALA A 126 8.23 -10.18 -1.98
N VAL A 127 8.68 -9.78 -3.16
CA VAL A 127 7.84 -9.21 -4.21
C VAL A 127 8.00 -10.03 -5.47
N VAL A 128 6.91 -10.55 -5.99
CA VAL A 128 6.86 -11.23 -7.29
C VAL A 128 6.39 -10.24 -8.33
N VAL A 129 7.13 -10.11 -9.43
CA VAL A 129 6.79 -9.27 -10.58
C VAL A 129 6.54 -10.18 -11.77
N ALA A 130 5.38 -10.05 -12.41
CA ALA A 130 4.94 -10.90 -13.51
C ALA A 130 4.22 -10.11 -14.60
N GLU A 131 3.94 -10.76 -15.71
CA GLU A 131 3.20 -10.20 -16.86
C GLU A 131 1.71 -10.00 -16.56
N SER A 132 1.16 -10.80 -15.60
CA SER A 132 -0.20 -10.63 -15.10
C SER A 132 -0.23 -10.66 -13.56
N LEU A 133 -1.31 -10.14 -12.97
CA LEU A 133 -1.52 -10.19 -11.52
C LEU A 133 -1.77 -11.63 -11.05
N GLU A 134 -2.45 -12.43 -11.87
CA GLU A 134 -2.72 -13.84 -11.61
C GLU A 134 -1.41 -14.63 -11.53
N ASP A 135 -0.53 -14.50 -12.52
CA ASP A 135 0.79 -15.16 -12.51
C ASP A 135 1.62 -14.77 -11.31
N ALA A 136 1.59 -13.47 -10.91
CA ALA A 136 2.30 -13.00 -9.73
C ALA A 136 1.76 -13.62 -8.43
N LYS A 137 0.44 -13.80 -8.30
CA LYS A 137 -0.20 -14.45 -7.14
C LYS A 137 0.14 -15.94 -7.09
N ASP A 138 -0.07 -16.65 -8.21
CA ASP A 138 0.17 -18.09 -8.27
C ASP A 138 1.64 -18.41 -7.99
N ALA A 139 2.56 -17.65 -8.58
CA ALA A 139 3.98 -17.79 -8.28
C ALA A 139 4.32 -17.50 -6.81
N SER A 140 3.62 -16.57 -6.16
CA SER A 140 3.86 -16.27 -4.74
C SER A 140 3.54 -17.45 -3.81
N GLU A 141 2.64 -18.37 -4.22
CA GLU A 141 2.33 -19.58 -3.47
C GLU A 141 3.44 -20.64 -3.50
N LEU A 142 4.42 -20.47 -4.38
CA LEU A 142 5.59 -21.33 -4.52
C LEU A 142 6.78 -20.93 -3.62
N ILE A 143 6.62 -19.87 -2.82
CA ILE A 143 7.65 -19.33 -1.91
C ILE A 143 7.60 -20.02 -0.54
#